data_1a03d9090c5577db267d7bbeb71c0cbf
#
_entry.id   1a03d9090c5577db267d7bbeb71c0cbf
#
_cell.length_a   1.000
_cell.length_b   1.000
_cell.length_c   1.000
_cell.angle_alpha   90.00
_cell.angle_beta   90.00
_cell.angle_gamma   90.00
#
_symmetry.space_group_name_H-M   'P 1'
#
loop_
_entity.id
_entity.type
_entity.pdbx_description
1 polymer ?
#
loop_
_entity_poly.entity_id
_entity_poly.type
_entity_poly.pdbx_seq_one_letter_code
_entity_poly.pdbx_strand_id
1 'polypeptide(L)'
;MSLPYEEILSGETLPRSAPGARHEMICDRLHKLMTASVANLPATQLLAPRSRVQVSRSTTICPDLALVTVATGKLWLAAEIVSKEDHQADTVIKKQLYEDIRVPRLWMIDPRYDNVEVYHCTEWGLVLKPILAGSQVLDEALIPEFQIVISELFAAQPAPLK
;
A
#
# COMPACT_ATOMS: atom_id res chain seq x y z
N MET A 1 0.58 19.50 4.33
CA MET A 1 -0.13 18.82 5.45
C MET A 1 -1.25 17.98 4.86
N SER A 2 -1.28 16.70 5.22
CA SER A 2 -2.33 15.80 4.74
C SER A 2 -3.66 16.08 5.45
N LEU A 3 -4.76 15.87 4.73
CA LEU A 3 -6.10 16.10 5.24
C LEU A 3 -6.79 14.77 5.53
N PRO A 4 -7.81 14.74 6.41
CA PRO A 4 -8.70 13.60 6.52
C PRO A 4 -9.37 13.33 5.18
N TYR A 5 -9.71 12.09 4.93
CA TYR A 5 -10.35 11.68 3.69
C TYR A 5 -11.41 10.60 3.95
N GLU A 6 -12.11 10.19 2.91
CA GLU A 6 -13.17 9.20 3.02
C GLU A 6 -12.98 8.10 1.98
N GLU A 7 -13.32 6.89 2.39
CA GLU A 7 -13.49 5.77 1.47
C GLU A 7 -14.96 5.35 1.49
N ILE A 8 -15.40 4.66 0.45
CA ILE A 8 -16.78 4.17 0.35
C ILE A 8 -16.69 2.66 0.19
N LEU A 9 -17.22 1.92 1.16
CA LEU A 9 -17.22 0.46 1.17
C LEU A 9 -18.66 -0.05 1.17
N SER A 10 -19.06 -0.73 0.10
CA SER A 10 -20.42 -1.24 -0.07
C SER A 10 -21.49 -0.18 0.17
N GLY A 11 -21.27 1.03 -0.36
CA GLY A 11 -22.17 2.16 -0.24
C GLY A 11 -22.06 2.95 1.07
N GLU A 12 -21.29 2.48 2.03
CA GLU A 12 -21.11 3.14 3.32
C GLU A 12 -19.82 3.96 3.33
N THR A 13 -19.91 5.20 3.79
CA THR A 13 -18.76 6.08 3.94
C THR A 13 -17.93 5.65 5.15
N LEU A 14 -16.65 5.42 4.92
CA LEU A 14 -15.66 5.16 5.96
C LEU A 14 -14.76 6.38 6.11
N PRO A 15 -14.91 7.16 7.19
CA PRO A 15 -14.02 8.30 7.41
C PRO A 15 -12.63 7.81 7.81
N ARG A 16 -11.62 8.51 7.30
CA ARG A 16 -10.21 8.20 7.56
C ARG A 16 -9.53 9.42 8.15
N SER A 17 -8.77 9.19 9.20
CA SER A 17 -7.97 10.24 9.84
C SER A 17 -6.87 10.75 8.91
N ALA A 18 -6.48 12.01 9.07
CA ALA A 18 -5.33 12.56 8.35
C ALA A 18 -4.08 11.74 8.69
N PRO A 19 -3.30 11.30 7.67
CA PRO A 19 -2.06 10.59 7.93
C PRO A 19 -1.08 11.41 8.75
N GLY A 20 -0.44 10.78 9.73
CA GLY A 20 0.58 11.41 10.56
C GLY A 20 1.93 11.53 9.84
N ALA A 21 2.87 12.22 10.47
CA ALA A 21 4.19 12.49 9.86
C ALA A 21 4.97 11.22 9.54
N ARG A 22 4.97 10.23 10.45
CA ARG A 22 5.65 8.96 10.21
C ARG A 22 5.02 8.17 9.06
N HIS A 23 3.70 8.14 9.00
CA HIS A 23 2.95 7.51 7.91
C HIS A 23 3.35 8.13 6.56
N GLU A 24 3.33 9.47 6.47
CA GLU A 24 3.69 10.18 5.25
C GLU A 24 5.16 9.97 4.86
N MET A 25 6.06 9.92 5.82
CA MET A 25 7.47 9.63 5.55
C MET A 25 7.66 8.26 4.90
N ILE A 26 6.99 7.25 5.42
CA ILE A 26 7.04 5.89 4.86
C ILE A 26 6.42 5.88 3.46
N CYS A 27 5.27 6.52 3.32
CA CYS A 27 4.56 6.62 2.05
C CYS A 27 5.42 7.31 0.97
N ASP A 28 6.03 8.45 1.29
CA ASP A 28 6.87 9.19 0.37
C ASP A 28 8.10 8.39 -0.06
N ARG A 29 8.71 7.70 0.89
CA ARG A 29 9.88 6.85 0.63
C ARG A 29 9.53 5.71 -0.32
N LEU A 30 8.40 5.06 -0.06
CA LEU A 30 7.91 3.98 -0.89
C LEU A 30 7.56 4.45 -2.30
N HIS A 31 6.85 5.57 -2.42
CA HIS A 31 6.47 6.15 -3.70
C HIS A 31 7.67 6.61 -4.53
N LYS A 32 8.65 7.23 -3.91
CA LYS A 32 9.87 7.68 -4.60
C LYS A 32 10.60 6.50 -5.23
N LEU A 33 10.77 5.43 -4.46
CA LEU A 33 11.44 4.23 -4.97
C LEU A 33 10.59 3.53 -6.04
N MET A 34 9.28 3.43 -5.84
CA MET A 34 8.39 2.80 -6.79
C MET A 34 8.33 3.57 -8.11
N THR A 35 8.29 4.90 -8.07
CA THR A 35 8.31 5.74 -9.27
C THR A 35 9.52 5.42 -10.15
N ALA A 36 10.71 5.32 -9.55
CA ALA A 36 11.91 4.95 -10.27
C ALA A 36 11.85 3.51 -10.80
N SER A 37 11.29 2.60 -10.00
CA SER A 37 11.25 1.17 -10.33
C SER A 37 10.31 0.84 -11.49
N VAL A 38 9.22 1.58 -11.67
CA VAL A 38 8.25 1.34 -12.75
C VAL A 38 8.45 2.22 -13.97
N ALA A 39 9.46 3.08 -13.96
CA ALA A 39 9.71 4.03 -15.06
C ALA A 39 9.84 3.35 -16.44
N ASN A 40 10.37 2.13 -16.47
CA ASN A 40 10.57 1.36 -17.70
C ASN A 40 9.55 0.21 -17.84
N LEU A 41 8.44 0.26 -17.11
CA LEU A 41 7.38 -0.75 -17.17
C LEU A 41 6.10 -0.12 -17.73
N PRO A 42 5.95 -0.03 -19.07
CA PRO A 42 4.84 0.73 -19.68
C PRO A 42 3.46 0.10 -19.45
N ALA A 43 3.39 -1.17 -19.09
CA ALA A 43 2.12 -1.87 -18.83
C ALA A 43 1.54 -1.56 -17.44
N THR A 44 2.30 -0.94 -16.56
CA THR A 44 1.92 -0.64 -15.18
C THR A 44 1.98 0.87 -14.94
N GLN A 45 1.03 1.38 -14.16
CA GLN A 45 0.96 2.78 -13.76
C GLN A 45 0.88 2.89 -12.24
N LEU A 46 1.75 3.71 -11.65
CA LEU A 46 1.68 4.09 -10.24
C LEU A 46 0.75 5.31 -10.11
N LEU A 47 -0.26 5.17 -9.27
CA LEU A 47 -1.14 6.29 -8.94
C LEU A 47 -0.53 7.16 -7.84
N ALA A 48 -0.96 8.42 -7.76
CA ALA A 48 -0.58 9.28 -6.65
C ALA A 48 -1.11 8.69 -5.32
N PRO A 49 -0.45 8.98 -4.18
CA PRO A 49 -0.90 8.46 -2.89
C PRO A 49 -2.37 8.79 -2.62
N ARG A 50 -3.10 7.80 -2.14
CA ARG A 50 -4.50 7.94 -1.78
C ARG A 50 -5.40 8.44 -2.92
N SER A 51 -5.04 8.16 -4.17
CA SER A 51 -5.93 8.33 -5.31
C SER A 51 -7.16 7.46 -5.15
N ARG A 52 -8.30 7.97 -5.57
CA ARG A 52 -9.56 7.23 -5.52
C ARG A 52 -9.54 6.12 -6.57
N VAL A 53 -9.74 4.89 -6.11
CA VAL A 53 -9.82 3.71 -6.98
C VAL A 53 -11.19 3.07 -6.79
N GLN A 54 -12.02 3.14 -7.83
CA GLN A 54 -13.31 2.47 -7.81
C GLN A 54 -13.12 0.99 -8.16
N VAL A 55 -13.41 0.11 -7.21
CA VAL A 55 -13.23 -1.33 -7.37
C VAL A 55 -14.53 -2.07 -7.61
N SER A 56 -15.67 -1.42 -7.36
CA SER A 56 -17.01 -1.90 -7.68
C SER A 56 -17.96 -0.71 -7.77
N ARG A 57 -19.24 -0.97 -8.11
CA ARG A 57 -20.26 0.10 -8.18
C ARG A 57 -20.42 0.85 -6.86
N SER A 58 -20.25 0.16 -5.74
CA SER A 58 -20.52 0.69 -4.40
C SER A 58 -19.27 0.87 -3.56
N THR A 59 -18.07 0.63 -4.11
CA THR A 59 -16.83 0.67 -3.35
C THR A 59 -15.76 1.48 -4.07
N THR A 60 -15.27 2.51 -3.38
CA THR A 60 -14.15 3.35 -3.81
C THR A 60 -13.16 3.46 -2.66
N ILE A 61 -11.92 3.06 -2.90
CA ILE A 61 -10.85 3.06 -1.90
C ILE A 61 -9.75 4.02 -2.28
N CYS A 62 -8.94 4.40 -1.30
CA CYS A 62 -7.82 5.33 -1.45
C CYS A 62 -6.55 4.69 -0.87
N PRO A 63 -5.96 3.68 -1.54
CA PRO A 63 -4.76 3.02 -1.05
C PRO A 63 -3.59 4.00 -0.91
N ASP A 64 -2.72 3.76 0.04
CA ASP A 64 -1.50 4.57 0.18
C ASP A 64 -0.58 4.40 -1.02
N LEU A 65 -0.54 3.21 -1.60
CA LEU A 65 0.15 2.94 -2.86
C LEU A 65 -0.72 2.03 -3.72
N ALA A 66 -0.86 2.36 -4.98
CA ALA A 66 -1.64 1.58 -5.94
C ALA A 66 -0.95 1.50 -7.28
N LEU A 67 -0.79 0.29 -7.79
CA LEU A 67 -0.35 0.01 -9.15
C LEU A 67 -1.52 -0.58 -9.93
N VAL A 68 -1.78 0.00 -11.09
CA VAL A 68 -2.84 -0.47 -11.98
C VAL A 68 -2.26 -0.91 -13.31
N THR A 69 -2.92 -1.88 -13.96
CA THR A 69 -2.60 -2.28 -15.32
C THR A 69 -3.13 -1.22 -16.27
N VAL A 70 -2.27 -0.66 -17.11
CA VAL A 70 -2.64 0.43 -18.03
C VAL A 70 -3.78 -0.01 -18.97
N ALA A 71 -3.69 -1.22 -19.53
CA ALA A 71 -4.66 -1.71 -20.49
C ALA A 71 -6.08 -1.87 -19.94
N THR A 72 -6.23 -2.19 -18.66
CA THR A 72 -7.53 -2.50 -18.03
C THR A 72 -7.94 -1.53 -16.93
N GLY A 73 -7.00 -0.73 -16.41
CA GLY A 73 -7.22 0.10 -15.23
C GLY A 73 -7.38 -0.68 -13.93
N LYS A 74 -7.18 -2.00 -13.96
CA LYS A 74 -7.37 -2.85 -12.77
C LYS A 74 -6.19 -2.73 -11.82
N LEU A 75 -6.53 -2.62 -10.53
CA LEU A 75 -5.58 -2.66 -9.43
C LEU A 75 -4.94 -4.05 -9.37
N TRP A 76 -3.61 -4.12 -9.38
CA TRP A 76 -2.92 -5.39 -9.24
C TRP A 76 -1.99 -5.45 -8.03
N LEU A 77 -1.56 -4.31 -7.51
CA LEU A 77 -0.82 -4.23 -6.26
C LEU A 77 -1.33 -3.03 -5.46
N ALA A 78 -1.68 -3.27 -4.21
CA ALA A 78 -2.05 -2.23 -3.26
C ALA A 78 -1.16 -2.33 -2.04
N ALA A 79 -0.78 -1.19 -1.48
CA ALA A 79 -0.15 -1.14 -0.16
C ALA A 79 -0.96 -0.22 0.75
N GLU A 80 -1.16 -0.69 1.96
CA GLU A 80 -1.78 0.07 3.04
C GLU A 80 -0.75 0.24 4.16
N ILE A 81 -0.51 1.49 4.55
CA ILE A 81 0.31 1.80 5.71
C ILE A 81 -0.63 1.90 6.89
N VAL A 82 -0.52 0.97 7.84
CA VAL A 82 -1.45 0.88 8.97
C VAL A 82 -1.33 2.13 9.82
N SER A 83 -2.46 2.81 10.03
CA SER A 83 -2.54 3.99 10.87
C SER A 83 -2.88 3.57 12.29
N LYS A 84 -2.29 4.26 13.27
CA LYS A 84 -2.53 3.99 14.69
C LYS A 84 -4.02 4.20 15.04
N GLU A 85 -4.63 5.21 14.46
CA GLU A 85 -6.03 5.58 14.70
C GLU A 85 -7.01 4.66 13.95
N ASP A 86 -6.64 4.21 12.75
CA ASP A 86 -7.51 3.48 11.84
C ASP A 86 -7.05 2.02 11.64
N HIS A 87 -6.27 1.46 12.56
CA HIS A 87 -5.64 0.13 12.35
C HIS A 87 -6.66 -0.99 12.09
N GLN A 88 -7.84 -0.93 12.71
CA GLN A 88 -8.87 -1.94 12.50
C GLN A 88 -9.46 -1.83 11.08
N ALA A 89 -9.68 -0.62 10.57
CA ALA A 89 -10.11 -0.42 9.20
C ALA A 89 -9.09 -0.99 8.22
N ASP A 90 -7.79 -0.74 8.44
CA ASP A 90 -6.73 -1.21 7.56
C ASP A 90 -6.53 -2.73 7.66
N THR A 91 -6.43 -3.27 8.87
CA THR A 91 -6.01 -4.66 9.07
C THR A 91 -7.16 -5.68 8.96
N VAL A 92 -8.39 -5.25 9.11
CA VAL A 92 -9.56 -6.14 9.08
C VAL A 92 -10.47 -5.82 7.91
N ILE A 93 -11.03 -4.62 7.87
CA ILE A 93 -12.07 -4.27 6.90
C ILE A 93 -11.49 -4.20 5.47
N LYS A 94 -10.42 -3.45 5.27
CA LYS A 94 -9.83 -3.30 3.95
C LYS A 94 -9.14 -4.58 3.48
N LYS A 95 -8.51 -5.32 4.37
CA LYS A 95 -7.93 -6.61 4.02
C LYS A 95 -8.99 -7.56 3.44
N GLN A 96 -10.16 -7.63 4.08
CA GLN A 96 -11.28 -8.43 3.57
C GLN A 96 -11.73 -7.93 2.20
N LEU A 97 -11.80 -6.61 2.01
CA LEU A 97 -12.14 -6.02 0.73
C LEU A 97 -11.15 -6.44 -0.37
N TYR A 98 -9.86 -6.35 -0.09
CA TYR A 98 -8.83 -6.76 -1.06
C TYR A 98 -8.93 -8.24 -1.41
N GLU A 99 -9.28 -9.07 -0.44
CA GLU A 99 -9.55 -10.49 -0.70
C GLU A 99 -10.76 -10.66 -1.61
N ASP A 100 -11.85 -9.96 -1.33
CA ASP A 100 -13.10 -10.03 -2.11
C ASP A 100 -12.91 -9.62 -3.56
N ILE A 101 -12.11 -8.58 -3.83
CA ILE A 101 -11.82 -8.13 -5.20
C ILE A 101 -10.68 -8.91 -5.85
N ARG A 102 -10.06 -9.84 -5.13
CA ARG A 102 -8.98 -10.69 -5.61
C ARG A 102 -7.77 -9.90 -6.12
N VAL A 103 -7.35 -8.86 -5.39
CA VAL A 103 -6.16 -8.11 -5.75
C VAL A 103 -4.95 -9.07 -5.79
N PRO A 104 -4.17 -9.10 -6.88
CA PRO A 104 -3.05 -10.04 -6.98
C PRO A 104 -1.99 -9.91 -5.90
N ARG A 105 -1.71 -8.67 -5.45
CA ARG A 105 -0.70 -8.38 -4.41
C ARG A 105 -1.23 -7.37 -3.41
N LEU A 106 -1.01 -7.63 -2.13
CA LEU A 106 -1.31 -6.68 -1.05
C LEU A 106 -0.13 -6.62 -0.10
N TRP A 107 0.34 -5.42 0.19
CA TRP A 107 1.33 -5.17 1.23
C TRP A 107 0.67 -4.44 2.39
N MET A 108 0.71 -5.05 3.57
CA MET A 108 0.28 -4.39 4.82
C MET A 108 1.52 -3.93 5.55
N ILE A 109 1.76 -2.62 5.51
CA ILE A 109 2.96 -1.99 6.07
C ILE A 109 2.59 -1.47 7.45
N ASP A 110 3.18 -2.04 8.50
CA ASP A 110 2.77 -1.77 9.87
C ASP A 110 3.87 -1.08 10.68
N PRO A 111 3.78 0.25 10.85
CA PRO A 111 4.76 1.01 11.63
C PRO A 111 4.70 0.73 13.14
N ARG A 112 3.65 0.06 13.63
CA ARG A 112 3.57 -0.32 15.04
C ARG A 112 4.62 -1.37 15.40
N TYR A 113 4.94 -2.23 14.44
CA TYR A 113 5.87 -3.36 14.62
C TYR A 113 7.04 -3.32 13.65
N ASP A 114 7.16 -2.29 12.83
CA ASP A 114 8.18 -2.14 11.79
C ASP A 114 8.30 -3.39 10.92
N ASN A 115 7.15 -3.89 10.45
CA ASN A 115 7.09 -5.05 9.58
C ASN A 115 6.18 -4.82 8.38
N VAL A 116 6.34 -5.68 7.38
CA VAL A 116 5.48 -5.73 6.19
C VAL A 116 4.97 -7.15 6.00
N GLU A 117 3.65 -7.29 5.96
CA GLU A 117 3.00 -8.54 5.58
C GLU A 117 2.75 -8.50 4.08
N VAL A 118 3.22 -9.52 3.36
CA VAL A 118 3.06 -9.65 1.92
C VAL A 118 2.03 -10.74 1.62
N TYR A 119 0.95 -10.36 0.92
CA TYR A 119 -0.12 -11.28 0.53
C TYR A 119 -0.15 -11.45 -0.97
N HIS A 120 -0.37 -12.68 -1.40
CA HIS A 120 -0.65 -13.03 -2.79
C HIS A 120 -2.05 -13.61 -2.90
N CYS A 121 -2.79 -13.20 -3.94
CA CYS A 121 -4.08 -13.81 -4.23
C CYS A 121 -3.86 -15.21 -4.83
N THR A 122 -4.58 -16.17 -4.29
CA THR A 122 -4.58 -17.55 -4.76
C THR A 122 -6.03 -17.98 -4.99
N GLU A 123 -6.23 -19.21 -5.48
CA GLU A 123 -7.58 -19.78 -5.58
C GLU A 123 -8.29 -19.89 -4.21
N TRP A 124 -7.50 -19.85 -3.12
CA TRP A 124 -8.00 -19.92 -1.75
C TRP A 124 -8.14 -18.55 -1.07
N GLY A 125 -8.00 -17.45 -1.83
CA GLY A 125 -8.03 -16.10 -1.32
C GLY A 125 -6.64 -15.49 -1.14
N LEU A 126 -6.54 -14.44 -0.33
CA LEU A 126 -5.25 -13.82 0.01
C LEU A 126 -4.49 -14.72 0.99
N VAL A 127 -3.31 -15.15 0.57
CA VAL A 127 -2.42 -15.99 1.37
C VAL A 127 -1.23 -15.16 1.81
N LEU A 128 -0.96 -15.14 3.10
CA LEU A 128 0.23 -14.53 3.66
C LEU A 128 1.47 -15.31 3.20
N LYS A 129 2.37 -14.62 2.49
CA LYS A 129 3.65 -15.20 2.07
C LYS A 129 4.69 -14.92 3.15
N PRO A 130 5.53 -13.89 3.06
CA PRO A 130 6.39 -13.54 4.18
C PRO A 130 5.79 -12.46 5.07
N ILE A 131 6.24 -12.45 6.32
CA ILE A 131 6.26 -11.26 7.16
C ILE A 131 7.71 -10.80 7.21
N LEU A 132 7.96 -9.60 6.73
CA LEU A 132 9.31 -9.06 6.57
C LEU A 132 9.63 -8.05 7.67
N ALA A 133 10.83 -8.12 8.23
CA ALA A 133 11.29 -7.20 9.27
C ALA A 133 12.83 -7.08 9.22
N GLY A 134 13.37 -6.05 9.86
CA GLY A 134 14.80 -5.88 10.05
C GLY A 134 15.59 -5.81 8.74
N SER A 135 16.54 -6.70 8.58
CA SER A 135 17.43 -6.74 7.40
C SER A 135 16.83 -7.47 6.19
N GLN A 136 15.60 -7.98 6.32
CA GLN A 136 14.92 -8.62 5.19
C GLN A 136 14.53 -7.58 4.14
N VAL A 137 14.33 -8.04 2.91
CA VAL A 137 14.10 -7.17 1.75
C VAL A 137 12.67 -7.35 1.25
N LEU A 138 11.97 -6.24 1.03
CA LEU A 138 10.72 -6.22 0.30
C LEU A 138 11.04 -6.07 -1.18
N ASP A 139 10.63 -7.04 -1.98
CA ASP A 139 10.77 -7.03 -3.43
C ASP A 139 9.48 -7.56 -4.09
N GLU A 140 9.40 -7.44 -5.40
CA GLU A 140 8.29 -7.95 -6.19
C GLU A 140 8.84 -8.44 -7.54
N ALA A 141 8.60 -9.72 -7.85
CA ALA A 141 9.11 -10.33 -9.08
C ALA A 141 8.67 -9.61 -10.35
N LEU A 142 7.45 -9.02 -10.33
CA LEU A 142 6.90 -8.27 -11.48
C LEU A 142 7.46 -6.87 -11.62
N ILE A 143 8.25 -6.41 -10.65
CA ILE A 143 8.94 -5.11 -10.65
C ILE A 143 10.41 -5.35 -10.29
N PRO A 144 11.22 -5.85 -11.23
CA PRO A 144 12.58 -6.33 -10.91
C PRO A 144 13.50 -5.28 -10.29
N GLU A 145 13.27 -4.00 -10.58
CA GLU A 145 14.11 -2.92 -10.04
C GLU A 145 13.70 -2.46 -8.63
N PHE A 146 12.54 -2.92 -8.14
CA PHE A 146 12.06 -2.55 -6.81
C PHE A 146 12.64 -3.50 -5.75
N GLN A 147 13.37 -2.94 -4.81
CA GLN A 147 13.73 -3.62 -3.57
C GLN A 147 14.09 -2.61 -2.50
N ILE A 148 13.68 -2.89 -1.26
CA ILE A 148 14.03 -2.06 -0.11
C ILE A 148 14.22 -2.94 1.13
N VAL A 149 15.27 -2.66 1.89
CA VAL A 149 15.47 -3.29 3.20
C VAL A 149 14.42 -2.72 4.17
N ILE A 150 13.79 -3.59 4.95
CA ILE A 150 12.68 -3.17 5.82
C ILE A 150 13.14 -2.11 6.83
N SER A 151 14.32 -2.29 7.44
CA SER A 151 14.85 -1.28 8.37
C SER A 151 15.06 0.08 7.71
N GLU A 152 15.37 0.13 6.43
CA GLU A 152 15.48 1.39 5.69
C GLU A 152 14.11 2.02 5.42
N LEU A 153 13.09 1.20 5.16
CA LEU A 153 11.73 1.68 4.94
C LEU A 153 11.19 2.42 6.17
N PHE A 154 11.48 1.90 7.36
CA PHE A 154 10.98 2.43 8.63
C PHE A 154 11.96 3.39 9.34
N ALA A 155 13.17 3.54 8.84
CA ALA A 155 14.19 4.38 9.48
C ALA A 155 13.71 5.81 9.64
N ALA A 156 14.04 6.42 10.78
CA ALA A 156 13.82 7.85 10.96
C ALA A 156 14.60 8.65 9.90
N GLN A 157 14.07 9.81 9.51
CA GLN A 157 14.82 10.67 8.60
C GLN A 157 16.15 11.09 9.27
N PRO A 158 17.26 11.04 8.52
CA PRO A 158 18.50 11.57 9.05
C PRO A 158 18.34 13.04 9.37
N ALA A 159 19.00 13.49 10.45
CA ALA A 159 19.01 14.91 10.78
C ALA A 159 19.54 15.71 9.57
N PRO A 160 19.04 16.92 9.30
CA PRO A 160 19.56 17.74 8.21
C PRO A 160 21.06 17.98 8.43
N LEU A 161 21.81 17.85 7.35
CA LEU A 161 23.24 18.15 7.36
C LEU A 161 23.43 19.62 7.75
N LYS A 162 24.28 19.80 8.76
CA LYS A 162 24.65 21.17 9.21
C LYS A 162 25.54 21.86 8.19
#